data_83e346eaba159aa370d194fc565a674d
#
_entry.id   83e346eaba159aa370d194fc565a674d
#
_cell.length_a   1.000
_cell.length_b   1.000
_cell.length_c   1.000
_cell.angle_alpha   90.00
_cell.angle_beta   90.00
_cell.angle_gamma   90.00
#
_symmetry.space_group_name_H-M   'P 1'
#
loop_
_entity.id
_entity.type
_entity.pdbx_description
1 polymer ?
#
loop_
_entity_poly.entity_id
_entity_poly.type
_entity_poly.pdbx_seq_one_letter_code
_entity_poly.pdbx_strand_id
1 'polypeptide(L)'
;MAVSGATVDEVISGYEALLGDGAHGVVVRDVISVTGPDAGRYLQGQLSQDVVAMAADQAWSFLLAPTGRVVAWLRVHRIGADEYLLEVDAGWGMAVRSRLDRFLLRTDAVISEPRRTALIQRRWNPTLVRFGDEVPVGSSVAAPVGPGVAGLDALLVDVSDEAGSEARRDAVPEASLERYRIAHGIPAMGTELTEDTIPGEAGSWVIDTSVSFTKGCYTGQELVARIDSRGNNVPHPIRILSLA
;
A
#
# COMPACT_ATOMS: atom_id res chain seq x y z
N MET A 1 18.01 11.60 -0.13
CA MET A 1 16.82 11.80 -0.96
C MET A 1 17.06 13.02 -1.83
N ALA A 2 17.17 12.86 -3.13
CA ALA A 2 17.21 14.00 -4.03
C ALA A 2 15.81 14.62 -4.07
N VAL A 3 15.68 15.83 -3.56
CA VAL A 3 14.48 16.64 -3.77
C VAL A 3 14.35 16.81 -5.27
N SER A 4 13.27 16.35 -5.87
CA SER A 4 12.88 16.64 -7.24
C SER A 4 13.11 18.13 -7.48
N GLY A 5 13.79 18.50 -8.58
CA GLY A 5 14.10 19.89 -8.90
C GLY A 5 12.88 20.73 -9.33
N ALA A 6 11.67 20.32 -8.93
CA ALA A 6 10.44 21.07 -9.19
C ALA A 6 10.36 22.33 -8.30
N THR A 7 9.93 23.42 -8.91
CA THR A 7 9.65 24.67 -8.21
C THR A 7 8.40 24.56 -7.32
N VAL A 8 8.24 25.49 -6.37
CA VAL A 8 7.05 25.52 -5.50
C VAL A 8 5.76 25.65 -6.32
N ASP A 9 5.78 26.48 -7.37
CA ASP A 9 4.63 26.70 -8.24
C ASP A 9 4.25 25.43 -9.02
N GLU A 10 5.24 24.67 -9.50
CA GLU A 10 5.00 23.38 -10.16
C GLU A 10 4.41 22.35 -9.19
N VAL A 11 4.86 22.32 -7.95
CA VAL A 11 4.32 21.44 -6.91
C VAL A 11 2.87 21.78 -6.58
N ILE A 12 2.56 23.08 -6.44
CA ILE A 12 1.20 23.56 -6.17
C ILE A 12 0.28 23.23 -7.35
N SER A 13 0.69 23.60 -8.56
CA SER A 13 -0.07 23.33 -9.78
C SER A 13 -0.30 21.82 -10.00
N GLY A 14 0.71 20.99 -9.77
CA GLY A 14 0.58 19.55 -9.84
C GLY A 14 -0.38 18.97 -8.78
N TYR A 15 -0.36 19.51 -7.55
CA TYR A 15 -1.30 19.11 -6.51
C TYR A 15 -2.75 19.50 -6.89
N GLU A 16 -2.97 20.71 -7.39
CA GLU A 16 -4.29 21.15 -7.85
C GLU A 16 -4.79 20.31 -9.01
N ALA A 17 -3.91 19.92 -9.93
CA ALA A 17 -4.23 19.03 -11.03
C ALA A 17 -4.65 17.62 -10.55
N LEU A 18 -4.02 17.10 -9.48
CA LEU A 18 -4.43 15.83 -8.84
C LEU A 18 -5.80 15.93 -8.16
N LEU A 19 -6.19 17.12 -7.69
CA LEU A 19 -7.53 17.37 -7.16
C LEU A 19 -8.59 17.52 -8.26
N GLY A 20 -8.19 17.81 -9.50
CA GLY A 20 -9.01 17.89 -10.69
C GLY A 20 -9.13 16.56 -11.43
N ASP A 21 -9.64 16.61 -12.65
CA ASP A 21 -9.81 15.46 -13.53
C ASP A 21 -8.60 15.29 -14.46
N GLY A 22 -8.04 14.08 -14.53
CA GLY A 22 -7.11 13.67 -15.58
C GLY A 22 -5.62 13.72 -15.27
N ALA A 23 -5.16 14.35 -14.19
CA ALA A 23 -3.76 14.31 -13.80
C ALA A 23 -3.39 12.98 -13.15
N HIS A 24 -2.15 12.56 -13.36
CA HIS A 24 -1.59 11.37 -12.72
C HIS A 24 -0.17 11.63 -12.21
N GLY A 25 0.25 10.82 -11.28
CA GLY A 25 1.63 10.77 -10.82
C GLY A 25 2.15 9.34 -10.80
N VAL A 26 3.45 9.16 -10.76
CA VAL A 26 4.10 7.85 -10.73
C VAL A 26 4.88 7.70 -9.44
N VAL A 27 4.57 6.65 -8.68
CA VAL A 27 5.28 6.28 -7.46
C VAL A 27 5.97 4.94 -7.67
N VAL A 28 7.21 4.83 -7.25
CA VAL A 28 7.94 3.57 -7.27
C VAL A 28 7.58 2.76 -6.03
N ARG A 29 7.22 1.49 -6.25
CA ARG A 29 6.87 0.55 -5.18
C ARG A 29 7.77 -0.68 -5.24
N ASP A 30 7.98 -1.33 -4.11
CA ASP A 30 8.54 -2.68 -4.09
C ASP A 30 7.39 -3.70 -4.13
N VAL A 31 7.54 -4.72 -4.96
CA VAL A 31 6.55 -5.79 -5.11
C VAL A 31 7.21 -7.14 -4.87
N ILE A 32 6.57 -7.97 -4.06
CA ILE A 32 6.96 -9.34 -3.76
C ILE A 32 5.82 -10.26 -4.18
N SER A 33 6.10 -11.32 -4.94
CA SER A 33 5.12 -12.36 -5.21
C SER A 33 5.21 -13.47 -4.16
N VAL A 34 4.03 -13.99 -3.77
CA VAL A 34 3.90 -15.19 -2.93
C VAL A 34 3.02 -16.17 -3.70
N THR A 35 3.57 -17.29 -4.07
CA THR A 35 2.92 -18.29 -4.94
C THR A 35 2.97 -19.67 -4.33
N GLY A 36 2.03 -20.52 -4.68
CA GLY A 36 1.97 -21.93 -4.27
C GLY A 36 0.67 -22.30 -3.54
N PRO A 37 0.38 -23.61 -3.43
CA PRO A 37 -0.90 -24.11 -2.88
C PRO A 37 -1.22 -23.62 -1.47
N ASP A 38 -0.18 -23.32 -0.70
CA ASP A 38 -0.32 -22.84 0.68
C ASP A 38 -0.24 -21.30 0.79
N ALA A 39 -0.04 -20.55 -0.31
CA ALA A 39 0.24 -19.11 -0.26
C ALA A 39 -0.86 -18.34 0.48
N GLY A 40 -2.13 -18.55 0.14
CA GLY A 40 -3.25 -17.89 0.80
C GLY A 40 -3.35 -18.21 2.29
N ARG A 41 -3.25 -19.51 2.64
CA ARG A 41 -3.28 -19.96 4.04
C ARG A 41 -2.10 -19.42 4.84
N TYR A 42 -0.92 -19.38 4.23
CA TYR A 42 0.27 -18.82 4.85
C TYR A 42 0.11 -17.31 5.12
N LEU A 43 -0.25 -16.54 4.10
CA LEU A 43 -0.48 -15.10 4.24
C LEU A 43 -1.58 -14.78 5.24
N GLN A 44 -2.63 -15.61 5.31
CA GLN A 44 -3.68 -15.48 6.31
C GLN A 44 -3.14 -15.51 7.75
N GLY A 45 -2.11 -16.28 8.02
CA GLY A 45 -1.45 -16.35 9.33
C GLY A 45 -0.40 -15.26 9.58
N GLN A 46 0.02 -14.49 8.56
CA GLN A 46 1.07 -13.49 8.67
C GLN A 46 0.55 -12.06 8.65
N LEU A 47 -0.54 -11.79 7.96
CA LEU A 47 -1.10 -10.47 7.69
C LEU A 47 -2.29 -10.17 8.58
N SER A 48 -2.52 -8.90 8.89
CA SER A 48 -3.61 -8.46 9.77
C SER A 48 -4.99 -8.48 9.11
N GLN A 49 -5.04 -8.39 7.76
CA GLN A 49 -6.30 -8.42 7.00
C GLN A 49 -6.69 -9.86 6.62
N ASP A 50 -7.98 -10.10 6.41
CA ASP A 50 -8.48 -11.37 5.91
C ASP A 50 -8.23 -11.50 4.41
N VAL A 51 -7.08 -12.08 4.05
CA VAL A 51 -6.64 -12.20 2.65
C VAL A 51 -7.33 -13.34 1.90
N VAL A 52 -7.94 -14.27 2.61
CA VAL A 52 -8.69 -15.37 2.00
C VAL A 52 -10.12 -14.93 1.65
N ALA A 53 -10.75 -14.16 2.53
CA ALA A 53 -12.12 -13.69 2.36
C ALA A 53 -12.21 -12.26 1.81
N MET A 54 -11.16 -11.76 1.14
CA MET A 54 -11.20 -10.45 0.51
C MET A 54 -12.39 -10.33 -0.47
N ALA A 55 -13.23 -9.32 -0.26
CA ALA A 55 -14.37 -9.05 -1.13
C ALA A 55 -13.97 -8.52 -2.51
N ALA A 56 -12.85 -7.80 -2.58
CA ALA A 56 -12.17 -7.40 -3.80
C ALA A 56 -10.84 -8.16 -3.91
N ASP A 57 -10.24 -8.21 -5.11
CA ASP A 57 -8.96 -8.87 -5.32
C ASP A 57 -7.76 -8.10 -4.75
N GLN A 58 -8.02 -7.16 -3.84
CA GLN A 58 -6.99 -6.38 -3.16
C GLN A 58 -7.46 -5.91 -1.76
N ALA A 59 -6.51 -5.77 -0.83
CA ALA A 59 -6.77 -5.20 0.50
C ALA A 59 -5.50 -4.58 1.08
N TRP A 60 -5.67 -3.54 1.89
CA TRP A 60 -4.61 -3.06 2.76
C TRP A 60 -4.42 -3.99 3.96
N SER A 61 -3.19 -4.12 4.41
CA SER A 61 -2.85 -4.96 5.55
C SER A 61 -1.57 -4.50 6.25
N PHE A 62 -1.44 -4.82 7.52
CA PHE A 62 -0.16 -4.78 8.22
C PHE A 62 0.52 -6.14 8.19
N LEU A 63 1.83 -6.12 8.00
CA LEU A 63 2.76 -7.18 8.37
C LEU A 63 3.43 -6.75 9.68
N LEU A 64 3.24 -7.53 10.73
CA LEU A 64 3.72 -7.19 12.07
C LEU A 64 4.90 -8.05 12.51
N ALA A 65 5.75 -7.49 13.35
CA ALA A 65 6.66 -8.25 14.18
C ALA A 65 5.87 -9.05 15.23
N PRO A 66 6.43 -10.14 15.81
CA PRO A 66 5.78 -10.86 16.90
C PRO A 66 5.42 -9.98 18.11
N THR A 67 6.13 -8.86 18.29
CA THR A 67 5.85 -7.86 19.32
C THR A 67 4.62 -6.99 19.03
N GLY A 68 4.02 -7.11 17.83
CA GLY A 68 2.90 -6.29 17.38
C GLY A 68 3.29 -4.95 16.77
N ARG A 69 4.59 -4.66 16.61
CA ARG A 69 5.07 -3.45 15.92
C ARG A 69 5.01 -3.62 14.42
N VAL A 70 4.89 -2.51 13.70
CA VAL A 70 4.79 -2.50 12.24
C VAL A 70 6.14 -2.89 11.61
N VAL A 71 6.12 -3.91 10.74
CA VAL A 71 7.22 -4.20 9.82
C VAL A 71 6.94 -3.54 8.48
N ALA A 72 5.69 -3.63 8.03
CA ALA A 72 5.23 -2.94 6.83
C ALA A 72 3.71 -2.70 6.89
N TRP A 73 3.29 -1.60 6.30
CA TRP A 73 1.93 -1.39 5.83
C TRP A 73 1.94 -1.55 4.32
N LEU A 74 1.17 -2.50 3.82
CA LEU A 74 1.26 -2.98 2.45
C LEU A 74 -0.11 -3.25 1.86
N ARG A 75 -0.18 -3.35 0.56
CA ARG A 75 -1.37 -3.75 -0.16
C ARG A 75 -1.17 -5.16 -0.72
N VAL A 76 -2.14 -6.02 -0.47
CA VAL A 76 -2.19 -7.38 -0.98
C VAL A 76 -3.05 -7.40 -2.23
N HIS A 77 -2.56 -7.97 -3.31
CA HIS A 77 -3.32 -8.22 -4.53
C HIS A 77 -3.38 -9.72 -4.77
N ARG A 78 -4.59 -10.26 -4.92
CA ARG A 78 -4.80 -11.64 -5.34
C ARG A 78 -4.92 -11.66 -6.87
N ILE A 79 -3.91 -12.22 -7.54
CA ILE A 79 -3.86 -12.26 -9.00
C ILE A 79 -4.17 -13.65 -9.56
N GLY A 80 -4.28 -14.64 -8.70
CA GLY A 80 -4.66 -16.01 -9.01
C GLY A 80 -5.15 -16.76 -7.79
N ALA A 81 -5.54 -18.01 -7.95
CA ALA A 81 -6.01 -18.86 -6.85
C ALA A 81 -4.92 -19.04 -5.77
N ASP A 82 -3.70 -19.24 -6.21
CA ASP A 82 -2.52 -19.52 -5.38
C ASP A 82 -1.42 -18.49 -5.61
N GLU A 83 -1.78 -17.27 -6.04
CA GLU A 83 -0.84 -16.23 -6.43
C GLU A 83 -1.25 -14.87 -5.90
N TYR A 84 -0.33 -14.26 -5.13
CA TYR A 84 -0.51 -12.97 -4.48
C TYR A 84 0.68 -12.06 -4.76
N LEU A 85 0.42 -10.76 -4.91
CA LEU A 85 1.43 -9.72 -4.89
C LEU A 85 1.29 -8.90 -3.61
N LEU A 86 2.41 -8.64 -2.96
CA LEU A 86 2.53 -7.74 -1.83
C LEU A 86 3.22 -6.46 -2.31
N GLU A 87 2.53 -5.36 -2.29
CA GLU A 87 2.99 -4.05 -2.71
C GLU A 87 3.27 -3.18 -1.48
N VAL A 88 4.47 -2.64 -1.39
CA VAL A 88 4.92 -1.82 -0.25
C VAL A 88 5.74 -0.62 -0.74
N ASP A 89 5.91 0.38 0.10
CA ASP A 89 6.75 1.53 -0.19
C ASP A 89 8.18 1.12 -0.59
N ALA A 90 8.75 1.81 -1.57
CA ALA A 90 10.06 1.50 -2.12
C ALA A 90 11.15 1.47 -1.02
N GLY A 91 11.96 0.42 -1.03
CA GLY A 91 13.01 0.18 -0.03
C GLY A 91 12.57 -0.73 1.12
N TRP A 92 11.29 -1.07 1.25
CA TRP A 92 10.77 -1.92 2.32
C TRP A 92 10.54 -3.38 1.91
N GLY A 93 10.69 -3.70 0.64
CA GLY A 93 10.48 -5.06 0.12
C GLY A 93 11.35 -6.12 0.82
N MET A 94 12.63 -5.81 1.09
CA MET A 94 13.52 -6.74 1.79
C MET A 94 13.10 -6.99 3.25
N ALA A 95 12.58 -5.97 3.93
CA ALA A 95 12.06 -6.13 5.30
C ALA A 95 10.83 -7.04 5.32
N VAL A 96 9.92 -6.85 4.36
CA VAL A 96 8.74 -7.71 4.15
C VAL A 96 9.19 -9.15 3.91
N ARG A 97 10.04 -9.37 2.92
CA ARG A 97 10.54 -10.71 2.59
C ARG A 97 11.21 -11.38 3.78
N SER A 98 12.19 -10.70 4.41
CA SER A 98 12.92 -11.27 5.55
C SER A 98 12.01 -11.64 6.71
N ARG A 99 10.94 -10.85 6.95
CA ARG A 99 9.96 -11.15 7.99
C ARG A 99 9.11 -12.38 7.61
N LEU A 100 8.70 -12.50 6.37
CA LEU A 100 7.93 -13.64 5.87
C LEU A 100 8.78 -14.93 5.89
N ASP A 101 9.99 -14.91 5.36
CA ASP A 101 10.89 -16.08 5.30
C ASP A 101 11.09 -16.77 6.66
N ARG A 102 11.10 -16.00 7.75
CA ARG A 102 11.26 -16.55 9.12
C ARG A 102 10.14 -17.51 9.53
N PHE A 103 8.97 -17.39 8.93
CA PHE A 103 7.78 -18.19 9.28
C PHE A 103 7.34 -19.12 8.15
N LEU A 104 8.13 -19.23 7.09
CA LEU A 104 7.89 -20.12 5.95
C LEU A 104 8.34 -21.56 6.26
N LEU A 105 7.82 -22.14 7.33
CA LEU A 105 8.21 -23.48 7.75
C LEU A 105 7.12 -24.48 7.35
N ARG A 106 7.52 -25.56 6.62
CA ARG A 106 6.63 -26.65 6.19
C ARG A 106 5.41 -26.13 5.41
N THR A 107 5.64 -25.15 4.55
CA THR A 107 4.62 -24.45 3.77
C THR A 107 4.99 -24.61 2.30
N ASP A 108 4.06 -25.07 1.49
CA ASP A 108 4.25 -25.16 0.04
C ASP A 108 3.92 -23.80 -0.61
N ALA A 109 4.81 -22.85 -0.38
CA ALA A 109 4.76 -21.52 -0.95
C ALA A 109 6.17 -21.00 -1.24
N VAL A 110 6.27 -20.13 -2.25
CA VAL A 110 7.51 -19.49 -2.69
C VAL A 110 7.34 -17.97 -2.57
N ILE A 111 8.32 -17.32 -1.97
CA ILE A 111 8.39 -15.85 -1.84
C ILE A 111 9.48 -15.36 -2.76
N SER A 112 9.15 -14.45 -3.69
CA SER A 112 10.13 -13.90 -4.63
C SER A 112 11.09 -12.90 -3.98
N GLU A 113 12.18 -12.57 -4.70
CA GLU A 113 12.93 -11.35 -4.42
C GLU A 113 12.05 -10.12 -4.69
N PRO A 114 12.22 -9.03 -3.91
CA PRO A 114 11.53 -7.80 -4.18
C PRO A 114 11.91 -7.22 -5.54
N ARG A 115 10.90 -6.79 -6.28
CA ARG A 115 11.06 -6.10 -7.56
C ARG A 115 10.53 -4.69 -7.44
N ARG A 116 11.19 -3.72 -8.06
CA ARG A 116 10.70 -2.36 -8.16
C ARG A 116 9.73 -2.23 -9.31
N THR A 117 8.57 -1.69 -9.00
CA THR A 117 7.50 -1.50 -9.96
C THR A 117 6.99 -0.06 -9.87
N ALA A 118 6.60 0.51 -11.00
CA ALA A 118 5.96 1.81 -11.01
C ALA A 118 4.46 1.66 -10.73
N LEU A 119 3.98 2.45 -9.76
CA LEU A 119 2.56 2.60 -9.48
C LEU A 119 2.07 3.91 -10.07
N ILE A 120 1.02 3.88 -10.87
CA ILE A 120 0.40 5.07 -11.41
C ILE A 120 -0.78 5.44 -10.54
N GLN A 121 -0.72 6.61 -9.91
CA GLN A 121 -1.85 7.18 -9.20
C GLN A 121 -2.65 8.08 -10.13
N ARG A 122 -3.93 7.81 -10.26
CA ARG A 122 -4.84 8.62 -11.06
C ARG A 122 -6.02 9.02 -10.21
N ARG A 123 -6.43 10.28 -10.32
CA ARG A 123 -7.73 10.70 -9.84
C ARG A 123 -8.75 10.52 -10.96
N TRP A 124 -9.85 9.88 -10.64
CA TRP A 124 -10.93 9.63 -11.58
C TRP A 124 -12.17 10.45 -11.18
N ASN A 125 -12.80 11.07 -12.15
CA ASN A 125 -14.18 11.47 -11.96
C ASN A 125 -15.02 10.19 -11.95
N PRO A 126 -15.69 9.84 -10.84
CA PRO A 126 -16.46 8.60 -10.73
C PRO A 126 -17.60 8.48 -11.76
N THR A 127 -17.95 9.58 -12.45
CA THR A 127 -18.95 9.58 -13.54
C THR A 127 -18.37 9.19 -14.91
N LEU A 128 -17.06 9.16 -15.09
CA LEU A 128 -16.42 8.95 -16.39
C LEU A 128 -15.70 7.61 -16.54
N VAL A 129 -15.57 6.81 -15.48
CA VAL A 129 -14.82 5.55 -15.55
C VAL A 129 -15.71 4.36 -15.29
N ARG A 130 -15.85 3.53 -16.33
CA ARG A 130 -16.32 2.16 -16.16
C ARG A 130 -15.12 1.27 -15.83
N PHE A 131 -15.26 0.42 -14.83
CA PHE A 131 -14.36 -0.71 -14.64
C PHE A 131 -14.28 -1.48 -15.98
N GLY A 132 -13.11 -1.48 -16.60
CA GLY A 132 -12.91 -2.12 -17.92
C GLY A 132 -12.35 -1.21 -19.01
N ASP A 133 -12.26 0.11 -18.80
CA ASP A 133 -11.56 0.99 -19.72
C ASP A 133 -10.05 0.75 -19.65
N GLU A 134 -9.39 0.68 -20.80
CA GLU A 134 -8.03 0.19 -20.99
C GLU A 134 -7.03 0.77 -19.99
N VAL A 135 -6.52 -0.09 -19.14
CA VAL A 135 -5.30 0.17 -18.38
C VAL A 135 -4.11 -0.04 -19.31
N PRO A 136 -3.11 0.85 -19.33
CA PRO A 136 -1.98 0.73 -20.25
C PRO A 136 -1.32 -0.65 -20.20
N VAL A 137 -0.90 -1.12 -21.37
CA VAL A 137 -0.31 -2.42 -21.66
C VAL A 137 0.77 -2.83 -20.64
N GLY A 138 0.48 -3.86 -19.89
CA GLY A 138 1.29 -4.47 -18.85
C GLY A 138 0.33 -4.96 -17.77
N SER A 139 0.52 -6.13 -17.21
CA SER A 139 -0.38 -6.68 -16.21
C SER A 139 -0.57 -5.68 -15.07
N SER A 140 -1.72 -5.07 -15.01
CA SER A 140 -2.02 -4.01 -14.07
C SER A 140 -3.19 -4.42 -13.19
N VAL A 141 -3.05 -4.15 -11.91
CA VAL A 141 -4.13 -4.27 -10.94
C VAL A 141 -4.55 -2.86 -10.56
N ALA A 142 -5.81 -2.51 -10.80
CA ALA A 142 -6.36 -1.23 -10.39
C ALA A 142 -6.91 -1.33 -8.96
N ALA A 143 -6.55 -0.39 -8.11
CA ALA A 143 -6.97 -0.37 -6.71
C ALA A 143 -7.26 1.06 -6.23
N PRO A 144 -8.25 1.29 -5.34
CA PRO A 144 -8.45 2.60 -4.71
C PRO A 144 -7.20 3.03 -3.94
N VAL A 145 -6.84 4.32 -4.01
CA VAL A 145 -5.70 4.88 -3.26
C VAL A 145 -5.87 4.71 -1.77
N GLY A 146 -7.09 4.84 -1.28
CA GLY A 146 -7.45 4.63 0.12
C GLY A 146 -8.94 4.88 0.32
N PRO A 147 -9.50 4.48 1.46
CA PRO A 147 -10.91 4.71 1.77
C PRO A 147 -11.22 6.19 1.87
N GLY A 148 -12.25 6.64 1.16
CA GLY A 148 -12.64 8.05 1.13
C GLY A 148 -11.67 8.96 0.38
N VAL A 149 -10.59 8.41 -0.18
CA VAL A 149 -9.65 9.14 -1.04
C VAL A 149 -10.06 8.93 -2.49
N ALA A 150 -10.39 10.03 -3.15
CA ALA A 150 -10.70 9.97 -4.58
C ALA A 150 -9.43 9.68 -5.38
N GLY A 151 -9.39 8.52 -6.02
CA GLY A 151 -8.26 8.15 -6.86
C GLY A 151 -8.16 6.64 -7.07
N LEU A 152 -7.48 6.28 -8.12
CA LEU A 152 -7.22 4.91 -8.51
C LEU A 152 -5.72 4.73 -8.74
N ASP A 153 -5.15 3.73 -8.13
CA ASP A 153 -3.79 3.28 -8.38
C ASP A 153 -3.81 2.15 -9.38
N ALA A 154 -3.01 2.28 -10.43
CA ALA A 154 -2.73 1.17 -11.34
C ALA A 154 -1.32 0.65 -11.06
N LEU A 155 -1.22 -0.57 -10.57
CA LEU A 155 0.06 -1.23 -10.32
C LEU A 155 0.56 -1.86 -11.63
N LEU A 156 1.67 -1.36 -12.15
CA LEU A 156 2.35 -1.90 -13.31
C LEU A 156 3.46 -2.84 -12.84
N VAL A 157 3.37 -4.11 -13.21
CA VAL A 157 4.34 -5.14 -12.85
C VAL A 157 5.21 -5.48 -14.05
N ASP A 158 6.52 -5.65 -13.84
CA ASP A 158 7.51 -5.99 -14.89
C ASP A 158 7.55 -4.98 -16.05
N VAL A 159 7.55 -3.71 -15.68
CA VAL A 159 7.51 -2.60 -16.64
C VAL A 159 8.84 -2.50 -17.39
N SER A 160 8.81 -2.53 -18.73
CA SER A 160 9.95 -2.19 -19.56
C SER A 160 10.34 -0.72 -19.37
N ASP A 161 11.61 -0.38 -19.70
CA ASP A 161 12.09 1.01 -19.62
C ASP A 161 11.22 1.96 -20.47
N GLU A 162 10.74 1.49 -21.61
CA GLU A 162 9.86 2.25 -22.51
C GLU A 162 8.50 2.52 -21.86
N ALA A 163 7.83 1.49 -21.33
CA ALA A 163 6.55 1.63 -20.65
C ALA A 163 6.68 2.47 -19.36
N GLY A 164 7.78 2.33 -18.62
CA GLY A 164 8.10 3.16 -17.47
C GLY A 164 8.31 4.63 -17.83
N SER A 165 8.92 4.91 -18.98
CA SER A 165 9.11 6.26 -19.50
C SER A 165 7.78 6.85 -19.97
N GLU A 166 6.95 6.05 -20.61
CA GLU A 166 5.61 6.46 -21.02
C GLU A 166 4.71 6.75 -19.83
N ALA A 167 4.73 5.91 -18.81
CA ALA A 167 3.98 6.14 -17.56
C ALA A 167 4.37 7.44 -16.86
N ARG A 168 5.62 7.91 -17.02
CA ARG A 168 6.09 9.17 -16.46
C ARG A 168 5.84 10.39 -17.36
N ARG A 169 5.41 10.16 -18.60
CA ARG A 169 5.08 11.27 -19.49
C ARG A 169 3.88 12.02 -18.93
N ASP A 170 3.99 13.34 -18.82
CA ASP A 170 2.96 14.23 -18.29
C ASP A 170 2.54 13.92 -16.83
N ALA A 171 3.35 13.14 -16.11
CA ALA A 171 3.13 12.91 -14.68
C ALA A 171 3.44 14.18 -13.88
N VAL A 172 2.64 14.43 -12.84
CA VAL A 172 2.91 15.54 -11.92
C VAL A 172 4.21 15.28 -11.13
N PRO A 173 4.88 16.32 -10.62
CA PRO A 173 6.05 16.17 -9.77
C PRO A 173 5.80 15.26 -8.56
N GLU A 174 6.79 14.48 -8.16
CA GLU A 174 6.71 13.61 -6.98
C GLU A 174 6.32 14.37 -5.71
N ALA A 175 6.81 15.60 -5.56
CA ALA A 175 6.46 16.46 -4.43
C ALA A 175 4.96 16.84 -4.40
N SER A 176 4.29 16.86 -5.55
CA SER A 176 2.82 17.06 -5.62
C SER A 176 2.07 15.84 -5.10
N LEU A 177 2.56 14.63 -5.40
CA LEU A 177 2.02 13.39 -4.84
C LEU A 177 2.24 13.30 -3.34
N GLU A 178 3.42 13.70 -2.87
CA GLU A 178 3.72 13.74 -1.44
C GLU A 178 2.79 14.70 -0.71
N ARG A 179 2.56 15.91 -1.26
CA ARG A 179 1.57 16.85 -0.74
C ARG A 179 0.16 16.26 -0.71
N TYR A 180 -0.22 15.55 -1.79
CA TYR A 180 -1.52 14.87 -1.87
C TYR A 180 -1.67 13.82 -0.77
N ARG A 181 -0.66 12.98 -0.59
CA ARG A 181 -0.63 11.94 0.45
C ARG A 181 -0.80 12.54 1.84
N ILE A 182 -0.02 13.58 2.17
CA ILE A 182 -0.08 14.27 3.47
C ILE A 182 -1.46 14.90 3.70
N ALA A 183 -1.98 15.62 2.71
CA ALA A 183 -3.28 16.29 2.81
C ALA A 183 -4.44 15.32 3.04
N HIS A 184 -4.32 14.08 2.56
CA HIS A 184 -5.33 13.03 2.73
C HIS A 184 -5.02 12.07 3.89
N GLY A 185 -3.95 12.31 4.64
CA GLY A 185 -3.57 11.49 5.80
C GLY A 185 -3.18 10.07 5.46
N ILE A 186 -2.64 9.84 4.28
CA ILE A 186 -2.14 8.52 3.85
C ILE A 186 -0.73 8.36 4.43
N PRO A 187 -0.51 7.45 5.39
CA PRO A 187 0.82 7.27 5.98
C PRO A 187 1.76 6.56 5.01
N ALA A 188 3.06 6.81 5.15
CA ALA A 188 4.10 6.14 4.39
C ALA A 188 5.12 5.46 5.30
N MET A 189 5.66 4.34 4.83
CA MET A 189 6.74 3.64 5.52
C MET A 189 8.03 4.47 5.52
N GLY A 190 8.69 4.51 6.67
CA GLY A 190 9.92 5.27 6.86
C GLY A 190 9.71 6.76 7.16
N THR A 191 8.47 7.25 7.10
CA THR A 191 8.10 8.63 7.46
C THR A 191 7.18 8.60 8.69
N GLU A 192 5.90 8.32 8.53
CA GLU A 192 4.95 8.21 9.66
C GLU A 192 4.96 6.81 10.26
N LEU A 193 5.17 5.78 9.45
CA LEU A 193 5.21 4.39 9.90
C LEU A 193 6.65 3.90 9.94
N THR A 194 7.12 3.54 11.11
CA THR A 194 8.45 3.01 11.37
C THR A 194 8.36 1.66 12.10
N GLU A 195 9.49 1.01 12.32
CA GLU A 195 9.58 -0.21 13.12
C GLU A 195 9.21 -0.01 14.61
N ASP A 196 9.14 1.23 15.06
CA ASP A 196 8.67 1.58 16.41
C ASP A 196 7.17 1.83 16.49
N THR A 197 6.51 2.02 15.37
CA THR A 197 5.08 2.30 15.28
C THR A 197 4.26 1.06 15.64
N ILE A 198 3.16 1.26 16.35
CA ILE A 198 2.12 0.25 16.54
C ILE A 198 0.90 0.57 15.66
N PRO A 199 0.18 -0.43 15.13
CA PRO A 199 -0.89 -0.18 14.14
C PRO A 199 -1.92 0.87 14.56
N GLY A 200 -2.33 0.88 15.82
CA GLY A 200 -3.31 1.84 16.34
C GLY A 200 -2.89 3.31 16.22
N GLU A 201 -1.58 3.61 16.11
CA GLU A 201 -1.07 4.98 15.96
C GLU A 201 -1.34 5.55 14.57
N ALA A 202 -1.53 4.70 13.56
CA ALA A 202 -1.80 5.10 12.18
C ALA A 202 -3.18 5.77 11.97
N GLY A 203 -4.06 5.68 12.96
CA GLY A 203 -5.40 6.25 12.88
C GLY A 203 -6.49 5.23 12.53
N SER A 204 -7.74 5.59 12.83
CA SER A 204 -8.88 4.67 12.74
C SER A 204 -9.10 4.14 11.32
N TRP A 205 -9.08 5.01 10.32
CA TRP A 205 -9.35 4.57 8.94
C TRP A 205 -8.29 3.57 8.42
N VAL A 206 -7.03 3.71 8.84
CA VAL A 206 -5.96 2.77 8.48
C VAL A 206 -6.21 1.41 9.14
N ILE A 207 -6.63 1.42 10.41
CA ILE A 207 -7.01 0.19 11.13
C ILE A 207 -8.23 -0.46 10.48
N ASP A 208 -9.30 0.29 10.25
CA ASP A 208 -10.57 -0.23 9.71
C ASP A 208 -10.39 -0.91 8.35
N THR A 209 -9.42 -0.44 7.57
CA THR A 209 -9.13 -0.99 6.23
C THR A 209 -8.06 -2.05 6.21
N SER A 210 -7.19 -2.10 7.22
CA SER A 210 -6.00 -2.96 7.21
C SER A 210 -6.06 -4.11 8.20
N VAL A 211 -7.07 -4.13 9.09
CA VAL A 211 -7.19 -5.15 10.15
C VAL A 211 -8.56 -5.81 10.10
N SER A 212 -8.58 -7.12 10.03
CA SER A 212 -9.80 -7.90 10.28
C SER A 212 -9.82 -8.37 11.72
N PHE A 213 -10.84 -7.94 12.47
CA PHE A 213 -11.06 -8.39 13.84
C PHE A 213 -11.89 -9.69 13.94
N THR A 214 -12.33 -10.21 12.80
CA THR A 214 -13.17 -11.43 12.73
C THR A 214 -12.43 -12.65 12.17
N LYS A 215 -11.27 -12.44 11.56
CA LYS A 215 -10.43 -13.55 11.05
C LYS A 215 -9.76 -14.34 12.18
N GLY A 216 -9.17 -15.48 11.83
CA GLY A 216 -8.35 -16.27 12.75
C GLY A 216 -7.02 -15.58 13.12
N CYS A 217 -6.23 -16.26 13.95
CA CYS A 217 -4.98 -15.71 14.50
C CYS A 217 -3.95 -15.37 13.41
N TYR A 218 -3.22 -14.29 13.64
CA TYR A 218 -2.07 -13.88 12.85
C TYR A 218 -0.93 -13.37 13.76
N THR A 219 0.28 -13.35 13.23
CA THR A 219 1.45 -12.93 14.02
C THR A 219 1.36 -11.47 14.45
N GLY A 220 1.55 -11.19 15.74
CA GLY A 220 1.55 -9.85 16.31
C GLY A 220 0.17 -9.30 16.69
N GLN A 221 -0.90 -10.07 16.54
CA GLN A 221 -2.28 -9.64 16.81
C GLN A 221 -2.56 -9.24 18.26
N GLU A 222 -1.83 -9.77 19.22
CA GLU A 222 -2.13 -9.56 20.66
C GLU A 222 -2.12 -8.08 21.05
N LEU A 223 -1.15 -7.32 20.52
CA LEU A 223 -1.07 -5.89 20.77
C LEU A 223 -2.23 -5.14 20.13
N VAL A 224 -2.57 -5.49 18.88
CA VAL A 224 -3.69 -4.88 18.13
C VAL A 224 -5.01 -5.11 18.87
N ALA A 225 -5.29 -6.35 19.24
CA ALA A 225 -6.51 -6.71 19.97
C ALA A 225 -6.59 -6.03 21.36
N ARG A 226 -5.45 -5.87 22.05
CA ARG A 226 -5.39 -5.19 23.35
C ARG A 226 -5.71 -3.69 23.22
N ILE A 227 -5.20 -3.02 22.18
CA ILE A 227 -5.44 -1.60 21.94
C ILE A 227 -6.90 -1.38 21.57
N ASP A 228 -7.45 -2.18 20.69
CA ASP A 228 -8.85 -2.13 20.29
C ASP A 228 -9.79 -2.29 21.49
N SER A 229 -9.57 -3.33 22.31
CA SER A 229 -10.38 -3.58 23.52
C SER A 229 -10.31 -2.48 24.58
N ARG A 230 -9.31 -1.58 24.51
CA ARG A 230 -9.13 -0.43 25.41
C ARG A 230 -9.53 0.90 24.80
N GLY A 231 -10.34 0.88 23.75
CA GLY A 231 -10.86 2.10 23.10
C GLY A 231 -9.83 2.85 22.26
N ASN A 232 -8.88 2.13 21.66
CA ASN A 232 -7.87 2.69 20.75
C ASN A 232 -7.01 3.82 21.35
N ASN A 233 -6.76 3.78 22.65
CA ASN A 233 -5.87 4.73 23.30
C ASN A 233 -4.41 4.32 23.05
N VAL A 234 -3.72 5.10 22.23
CA VAL A 234 -2.32 4.87 21.83
C VAL A 234 -1.40 5.98 22.29
N PRO A 235 -0.09 5.70 22.55
CA PRO A 235 0.84 6.69 23.09
C PRO A 235 1.17 7.82 22.11
N HIS A 236 1.32 7.52 20.80
CA HIS A 236 1.81 8.46 19.78
C HIS A 236 0.91 8.50 18.55
N PRO A 237 -0.35 8.99 18.66
CA PRO A 237 -1.25 9.00 17.52
C PRO A 237 -0.75 9.94 16.43
N ILE A 238 -0.68 9.44 15.19
CA ILE A 238 -0.36 10.24 14.00
C ILE A 238 -1.53 11.21 13.74
N ARG A 239 -1.21 12.47 13.43
CA ARG A 239 -2.18 13.55 13.20
C ARG A 239 -1.78 14.38 11.99
N ILE A 240 -2.78 14.82 11.23
CA ILE A 240 -2.58 15.83 10.19
C ILE A 240 -2.60 17.21 10.88
N LEU A 241 -1.57 18.00 10.61
CA LEU A 241 -1.51 19.39 11.04
C LEU A 241 -1.77 20.29 9.84
N SER A 242 -2.77 21.15 9.95
CA SER A 242 -3.00 22.24 9.00
C SER A 242 -2.46 23.52 9.62
N LEU A 243 -1.49 24.12 8.97
CA LEU A 243 -0.99 25.44 9.33
C LEU A 243 -1.86 26.50 8.64
N ALA A 244 -2.38 27.42 9.43
CA ALA A 244 -3.16 28.56 8.94
C ALA A 244 -2.26 29.62 8.32
#